data_f70efddbd673dd2621ef0f0ad243c819
#
_entry.id   f70efddbd673dd2621ef0f0ad243c819
#
_cell.length_a   1.000
_cell.length_b   1.000
_cell.length_c   1.000
_cell.angle_alpha   90.00
_cell.angle_beta   90.00
_cell.angle_gamma   90.00
#
_symmetry.space_group_name_H-M   'P 1'
#
loop_
_entity.id
_entity.type
_entity.pdbx_description
1 polymer ?
#
loop_
_entity_poly.entity_id
_entity_poly.type
_entity_poly.pdbx_seq_one_letter_code
_entity_poly.pdbx_strand_id
1 'polypeptide(L)'
;MIDSIMKLEVRPVSLLLRRRHSRLECARTLAAFEEWREVQRQLHAPHPHSKRLLIVRLDDIGDYLLFRNHLSMYRHSARWGAHAITLLGNASWKEIFTACDGDAVDDTIWVDKGAYLSSAAYRFQIWAMLRARGFETVIAPSRTRPLLLDDLCRLAAAPVHGIASANNYVHPAWNRLSDELYQELFVPGDARAHEFHFNRRFAAWSCGIRFGGIRPLLELPDASLTAAGPDIICFIGANTRSRRWPAKRWIEFIKAYRSRHDGRVILAGGSQAEQEIAARIQAETGADNIAGTVSLLELARRVSRARAVLSNDTMAVHLSVSLNRPTLIIANGVNYQRFTDYDTAGIEGVATLYPRVFDRKRRRRPDLFHHYTDALTSDIASIGAGDVLERLEALIGARPHEAPAEARGADTQGGGS
;
A
#
# COMPACT_ATOMS: atom_id res chain seq x y z
N MET A 1 30.67 1.98 -8.45
CA MET A 1 29.33 2.54 -8.51
C MET A 1 29.01 3.38 -7.27
N ILE A 2 29.11 2.84 -6.06
CA ILE A 2 28.97 3.62 -4.80
C ILE A 2 30.00 4.72 -4.74
N ASP A 3 31.23 4.46 -5.12
CA ASP A 3 32.25 5.49 -5.30
C ASP A 3 31.86 6.56 -6.31
N SER A 4 31.04 6.25 -7.30
CA SER A 4 30.49 7.23 -8.24
C SER A 4 29.34 8.03 -7.63
N ILE A 5 28.48 7.39 -6.81
CA ILE A 5 27.41 8.08 -6.08
C ILE A 5 28.00 8.99 -4.99
N MET A 6 29.07 8.56 -4.35
CA MET A 6 29.74 9.34 -3.29
C MET A 6 30.76 10.35 -3.83
N LYS A 7 31.24 10.20 -5.06
CA LYS A 7 32.02 11.22 -5.79
C LYS A 7 31.13 12.34 -6.35
N LEU A 8 29.81 12.13 -6.42
CA LEU A 8 28.86 13.25 -6.48
C LEU A 8 29.02 13.98 -5.16
N GLU A 9 29.64 15.16 -5.19
CA GLU A 9 29.78 16.03 -4.03
C GLU A 9 28.45 16.11 -3.26
N VAL A 10 28.50 16.11 -1.92
CA VAL A 10 27.34 16.13 -1.01
C VAL A 10 26.32 17.22 -1.39
N ARG A 11 26.72 18.30 -2.03
CA ARG A 11 25.86 19.38 -2.53
C ARG A 11 24.86 18.95 -3.62
N PRO A 12 25.23 18.22 -4.69
CA PRO A 12 24.25 17.73 -5.65
C PRO A 12 23.26 16.74 -5.06
N VAL A 13 23.71 15.81 -4.21
CA VAL A 13 22.82 14.84 -3.57
C VAL A 13 21.80 15.53 -2.67
N SER A 14 22.21 16.54 -1.91
CA SER A 14 21.29 17.32 -1.07
C SER A 14 20.29 18.15 -1.89
N LEU A 15 20.67 18.60 -3.11
CA LEU A 15 19.79 19.28 -4.05
C LEU A 15 18.83 18.31 -4.75
N LEU A 16 19.28 17.09 -5.07
CA LEU A 16 18.49 16.03 -5.67
C LEU A 16 17.38 15.50 -4.72
N LEU A 17 17.68 15.49 -3.41
CA LEU A 17 16.74 15.05 -2.39
C LEU A 17 15.75 16.16 -1.94
N ARG A 18 15.94 17.41 -2.37
CA ARG A 18 15.26 18.59 -1.82
C ARG A 18 13.78 18.74 -2.12
N ARG A 19 13.15 17.94 -2.93
CA ARG A 19 11.77 18.26 -3.32
C ARG A 19 10.70 17.99 -2.28
N ARG A 20 10.89 17.12 -1.26
CA ARG A 20 9.92 16.92 -0.14
C ARG A 20 10.43 16.20 1.12
N HIS A 21 11.64 15.67 1.13
CA HIS A 21 12.18 15.14 2.37
C HIS A 21 12.75 16.26 3.23
N SER A 22 12.52 16.21 4.53
CA SER A 22 13.13 17.15 5.45
C SER A 22 14.66 17.06 5.31
N ARG A 23 15.38 18.18 5.54
CA ARG A 23 16.86 18.17 5.57
C ARG A 23 17.41 17.09 6.50
N LEU A 24 16.66 16.79 7.55
CA LEU A 24 16.98 15.77 8.54
C LEU A 24 16.93 14.35 7.96
N GLU A 25 15.93 14.03 7.14
CA GLU A 25 15.79 12.71 6.50
C GLU A 25 16.89 12.47 5.46
N CYS A 26 17.24 13.48 4.68
CA CYS A 26 18.38 13.44 3.76
C CYS A 26 19.71 13.24 4.49
N ALA A 27 19.95 13.97 5.58
CA ALA A 27 21.17 13.84 6.40
C ALA A 27 21.27 12.44 7.04
N ARG A 28 20.14 11.90 7.54
CA ARG A 28 20.08 10.55 8.11
C ARG A 28 20.35 9.46 7.06
N THR A 29 19.82 9.63 5.85
CA THR A 29 20.07 8.69 4.74
C THR A 29 21.53 8.71 4.33
N LEU A 30 22.17 9.89 4.24
CA LEU A 30 23.59 10.00 3.94
C LEU A 30 24.46 9.39 5.05
N ALA A 31 24.14 9.64 6.32
CA ALA A 31 24.82 9.02 7.44
C ALA A 31 24.72 7.48 7.41
N ALA A 32 23.55 6.94 7.05
CA ALA A 32 23.36 5.51 6.86
C ALA A 32 24.25 4.93 5.75
N PHE A 33 24.49 5.67 4.68
CA PHE A 33 25.43 5.28 3.62
C PHE A 33 26.89 5.27 4.09
N GLU A 34 27.31 6.22 4.93
CA GLU A 34 28.66 6.25 5.49
C GLU A 34 28.90 5.12 6.48
N GLU A 35 27.95 4.86 7.38
CA GLU A 35 27.98 3.72 8.31
C GLU A 35 28.06 2.39 7.55
N TRP A 36 27.30 2.25 6.46
CA TRP A 36 27.33 1.08 5.61
C TRP A 36 28.73 0.82 5.01
N ARG A 37 29.48 1.84 4.61
CA ARG A 37 30.87 1.68 4.14
C ARG A 37 31.77 1.07 5.20
N GLU A 38 31.61 1.49 6.44
CA GLU A 38 32.39 0.95 7.54
C GLU A 38 32.03 -0.52 7.81
N VAL A 39 30.72 -0.83 7.81
CA VAL A 39 30.24 -2.22 7.95
C VAL A 39 30.73 -3.12 6.82
N GLN A 40 30.76 -2.64 5.59
CA GLN A 40 31.28 -3.40 4.43
C GLN A 40 32.75 -3.76 4.58
N ARG A 41 33.55 -2.91 5.21
CA ARG A 41 34.98 -3.20 5.48
C ARG A 41 35.16 -4.28 6.55
N GLN A 42 34.23 -4.35 7.50
CA GLN A 42 34.31 -5.24 8.66
C GLN A 42 33.65 -6.61 8.45
N LEU A 43 32.64 -6.68 7.57
CA LEU A 43 31.90 -7.91 7.30
C LEU A 43 32.46 -8.64 6.09
N HIS A 44 32.85 -9.89 6.29
CA HIS A 44 33.19 -10.80 5.19
C HIS A 44 31.96 -10.97 4.28
N ALA A 45 32.20 -11.10 2.97
CA ALA A 45 31.12 -11.37 2.02
C ALA A 45 30.34 -12.63 2.46
N PRO A 46 29.02 -12.58 2.53
CA PRO A 46 28.26 -13.77 2.86
C PRO A 46 28.46 -14.81 1.75
N HIS A 47 28.58 -16.07 2.15
CA HIS A 47 28.46 -17.14 1.17
C HIS A 47 27.01 -17.21 0.72
N PRO A 48 26.70 -17.05 -0.57
CA PRO A 48 25.33 -17.19 -1.04
C PRO A 48 24.88 -18.62 -0.75
N HIS A 49 23.81 -18.76 0.05
CA HIS A 49 23.16 -20.04 0.21
C HIS A 49 22.25 -20.25 -1.00
N SER A 50 22.45 -21.35 -1.71
CA SER A 50 21.58 -21.76 -2.80
C SER A 50 20.13 -21.91 -2.31
N LYS A 51 19.17 -21.50 -3.14
CA LYS A 51 17.74 -21.62 -2.88
C LYS A 51 17.23 -20.82 -1.67
N ARG A 52 17.74 -19.61 -1.48
CA ARG A 52 17.13 -18.62 -0.56
C ARG A 52 16.74 -17.36 -1.32
N LEU A 53 15.46 -17.02 -1.24
CA LEU A 53 14.87 -15.84 -1.88
C LEU A 53 14.53 -14.81 -0.81
N LEU A 54 14.96 -13.57 -1.01
CA LEU A 54 14.50 -12.43 -0.20
C LEU A 54 13.48 -11.60 -1.00
N ILE A 55 12.30 -11.37 -0.44
CA ILE A 55 11.34 -10.41 -0.96
C ILE A 55 11.36 -9.18 -0.05
N VAL A 56 11.65 -8.00 -0.61
CA VAL A 56 11.76 -6.74 0.16
C VAL A 56 10.57 -5.85 -0.13
N ARG A 57 9.65 -5.69 0.84
CA ARG A 57 8.49 -4.82 0.73
C ARG A 57 8.39 -3.90 1.95
N LEU A 58 8.72 -2.61 1.78
CA LEU A 58 8.78 -1.63 2.87
C LEU A 58 7.72 -0.54 2.79
N ASP A 59 6.84 -0.64 1.82
CA ASP A 59 5.75 0.33 1.63
C ASP A 59 4.76 0.31 2.80
N ASP A 60 3.83 1.25 2.79
CA ASP A 60 2.85 1.38 3.86
C ASP A 60 1.73 0.32 3.77
N ILE A 61 0.84 0.31 4.76
CA ILE A 61 -0.23 -0.71 4.91
C ILE A 61 -1.06 -0.87 3.62
N GLY A 62 -1.43 0.25 2.99
CA GLY A 62 -2.25 0.22 1.76
C GLY A 62 -1.55 -0.48 0.59
N ASP A 63 -0.26 -0.21 0.42
CA ASP A 63 0.54 -0.85 -0.63
C ASP A 63 0.71 -2.35 -0.37
N TYR A 64 0.87 -2.75 0.90
CA TYR A 64 0.91 -4.16 1.27
C TYR A 64 -0.42 -4.87 0.95
N LEU A 65 -1.56 -4.28 1.28
CA LEU A 65 -2.89 -4.83 0.98
C LEU A 65 -3.11 -5.04 -0.53
N LEU A 66 -2.53 -4.20 -1.38
CA LEU A 66 -2.56 -4.36 -2.83
C LEU A 66 -1.51 -5.34 -3.37
N PHE A 67 -0.55 -5.75 -2.55
CA PHE A 67 0.52 -6.67 -2.94
C PHE A 67 0.30 -8.09 -2.39
N ARG A 68 -0.23 -8.26 -1.18
CA ARG A 68 -0.23 -9.50 -0.40
C ARG A 68 -0.71 -10.75 -1.16
N ASN A 69 -1.75 -10.62 -1.96
CA ASN A 69 -2.29 -11.75 -2.75
C ASN A 69 -1.30 -12.27 -3.80
N HIS A 70 -0.23 -11.54 -4.09
CA HIS A 70 0.80 -11.96 -5.03
C HIS A 70 1.94 -12.72 -4.37
N LEU A 71 2.03 -12.79 -3.03
CA LEU A 71 3.05 -13.58 -2.31
C LEU A 71 2.94 -15.07 -2.64
N SER A 72 1.74 -15.61 -2.69
CA SER A 72 1.50 -17.01 -3.06
C SER A 72 2.01 -17.37 -4.46
N MET A 73 2.11 -16.39 -5.37
CA MET A 73 2.65 -16.61 -6.71
C MET A 73 4.11 -17.05 -6.66
N TYR A 74 4.91 -16.46 -5.76
CA TYR A 74 6.32 -16.84 -5.58
C TYR A 74 6.41 -18.28 -5.05
N ARG A 75 5.62 -18.61 -4.04
CA ARG A 75 5.56 -19.95 -3.44
C ARG A 75 5.19 -21.04 -4.44
N HIS A 76 4.24 -20.77 -5.34
CA HIS A 76 3.74 -21.75 -6.31
C HIS A 76 4.41 -21.67 -7.68
N SER A 77 5.37 -20.76 -7.90
CA SER A 77 6.08 -20.68 -9.17
C SER A 77 7.14 -21.77 -9.33
N ALA A 78 7.32 -22.26 -10.55
CA ALA A 78 8.42 -23.18 -10.87
C ALA A 78 9.79 -22.54 -10.62
N ARG A 79 9.91 -21.21 -10.74
CA ARG A 79 11.15 -20.48 -10.57
C ARG A 79 11.56 -20.38 -9.10
N TRP A 80 10.63 -20.08 -8.19
CA TRP A 80 10.94 -19.74 -6.80
C TRP A 80 10.38 -20.72 -5.75
N GLY A 81 9.43 -21.59 -6.12
CA GLY A 81 8.74 -22.47 -5.18
C GLY A 81 9.65 -23.46 -4.42
N ALA A 82 10.83 -23.76 -4.97
CA ALA A 82 11.84 -24.59 -4.29
C ALA A 82 12.79 -23.78 -3.37
N HIS A 83 12.61 -22.45 -3.27
CA HIS A 83 13.43 -21.59 -2.42
C HIS A 83 12.79 -21.43 -1.04
N ALA A 84 13.63 -21.31 -0.02
CA ALA A 84 13.21 -20.79 1.27
C ALA A 84 12.98 -19.27 1.11
N ILE A 85 11.73 -18.85 1.21
CA ILE A 85 11.31 -17.46 0.98
C ILE A 85 11.36 -16.69 2.29
N THR A 86 12.14 -15.63 2.36
CA THR A 86 12.14 -14.66 3.46
C THR A 86 11.48 -13.37 3.00
N LEU A 87 10.54 -12.85 3.79
CA LEU A 87 9.95 -11.52 3.57
C LEU A 87 10.59 -10.51 4.52
N LEU A 88 11.21 -9.47 3.95
CA LEU A 88 11.59 -8.28 4.71
C LEU A 88 10.48 -7.25 4.55
N GLY A 89 9.74 -7.02 5.64
CA GLY A 89 8.52 -6.24 5.66
C GLY A 89 8.57 -5.03 6.57
N ASN A 90 7.69 -4.05 6.32
CA ASN A 90 7.47 -2.92 7.21
C ASN A 90 6.66 -3.37 8.43
N ALA A 91 7.15 -3.08 9.63
CA ALA A 91 6.52 -3.46 10.90
C ALA A 91 5.06 -2.94 11.04
N SER A 92 4.69 -1.90 10.32
CA SER A 92 3.34 -1.30 10.39
C SER A 92 2.20 -2.23 9.97
N TRP A 93 2.46 -3.25 9.17
CA TRP A 93 1.46 -4.24 8.73
C TRP A 93 1.77 -5.67 9.16
N LYS A 94 2.74 -5.85 10.08
CA LYS A 94 3.11 -7.16 10.64
C LYS A 94 1.90 -7.92 11.17
N GLU A 95 0.99 -7.24 11.87
CA GLU A 95 -0.18 -7.85 12.50
C GLU A 95 -1.09 -8.54 11.46
N ILE A 96 -1.42 -7.85 10.36
CA ILE A 96 -2.23 -8.42 9.27
C ILE A 96 -1.49 -9.57 8.58
N PHE A 97 -0.20 -9.39 8.30
CA PHE A 97 0.61 -10.46 7.70
C PHE A 97 0.60 -11.72 8.57
N THR A 98 0.88 -11.57 9.86
CA THR A 98 0.96 -12.72 10.78
C THR A 98 -0.38 -13.45 10.89
N ALA A 99 -1.48 -12.71 10.84
CA ALA A 99 -2.81 -13.29 10.94
C ALA A 99 -3.31 -13.96 9.65
N CYS A 100 -2.90 -13.45 8.46
CA CYS A 100 -3.55 -13.79 7.20
C CYS A 100 -2.61 -14.36 6.13
N ASP A 101 -1.29 -14.18 6.24
CA ASP A 101 -0.34 -14.48 5.18
C ASP A 101 0.91 -15.26 5.66
N GLY A 102 0.93 -15.66 6.93
CA GLY A 102 2.10 -16.30 7.53
C GLY A 102 2.64 -17.50 6.75
N ASP A 103 1.76 -18.27 6.14
CA ASP A 103 2.09 -19.47 5.38
C ASP A 103 2.68 -19.18 3.98
N ALA A 104 2.62 -17.93 3.51
CA ALA A 104 3.13 -17.57 2.19
C ALA A 104 4.66 -17.56 2.11
N VAL A 105 5.37 -17.48 3.24
CA VAL A 105 6.83 -17.42 3.33
C VAL A 105 7.36 -18.30 4.45
N ASP A 106 8.67 -18.59 4.46
CA ASP A 106 9.30 -19.45 5.46
C ASP A 106 9.88 -18.66 6.64
N ASP A 107 10.25 -17.39 6.41
CA ASP A 107 10.87 -16.52 7.42
C ASP A 107 10.49 -15.06 7.19
N THR A 108 10.61 -14.24 8.24
CA THR A 108 10.32 -12.81 8.16
C THR A 108 11.37 -11.96 8.87
N ILE A 109 11.64 -10.78 8.31
CA ILE A 109 12.40 -9.72 8.96
C ILE A 109 11.53 -8.47 8.98
N TRP A 110 11.26 -7.93 10.16
CA TRP A 110 10.40 -6.75 10.31
C TRP A 110 11.23 -5.51 10.54
N VAL A 111 10.97 -4.47 9.76
CA VAL A 111 11.66 -3.18 9.84
C VAL A 111 10.71 -2.10 10.30
N ASP A 112 11.04 -1.49 11.44
CA ASP A 112 10.48 -0.19 11.82
C ASP A 112 11.26 0.90 11.07
N LYS A 113 10.60 1.56 10.13
CA LYS A 113 11.23 2.62 9.31
C LYS A 113 11.73 3.80 10.14
N GLY A 114 11.01 4.16 11.19
CA GLY A 114 11.40 5.25 12.09
C GLY A 114 12.65 4.90 12.87
N ALA A 115 12.70 3.72 13.48
CA ALA A 115 13.86 3.22 14.19
C ALA A 115 15.07 3.05 13.24
N TYR A 116 14.85 2.52 12.04
CA TYR A 116 15.91 2.38 11.04
C TYR A 116 16.54 3.74 10.68
N LEU A 117 15.74 4.77 10.46
CA LEU A 117 16.22 6.10 10.11
C LEU A 117 16.88 6.84 11.29
N SER A 118 16.54 6.51 12.55
CA SER A 118 16.97 7.25 13.73
C SER A 118 18.07 6.57 14.55
N SER A 119 18.28 5.25 14.41
CA SER A 119 19.19 4.47 15.24
C SER A 119 20.22 3.68 14.42
N ALA A 120 21.50 4.02 14.57
CA ALA A 120 22.62 3.27 13.97
C ALA A 120 22.65 1.82 14.47
N ALA A 121 22.44 1.61 15.78
CA ALA A 121 22.43 0.27 16.37
C ALA A 121 21.33 -0.61 15.78
N TYR A 122 20.13 -0.05 15.57
CA TYR A 122 19.04 -0.77 14.93
C TYR A 122 19.35 -1.11 13.47
N ARG A 123 19.90 -0.18 12.69
CA ARG A 123 20.36 -0.45 11.32
C ARG A 123 21.35 -1.59 11.28
N PHE A 124 22.34 -1.56 12.18
CA PHE A 124 23.35 -2.61 12.26
C PHE A 124 22.72 -4.00 12.55
N GLN A 125 21.76 -4.07 13.45
CA GLN A 125 21.03 -5.32 13.73
C GLN A 125 20.32 -5.87 12.47
N ILE A 126 19.61 -5.01 11.72
CA ILE A 126 18.94 -5.41 10.48
C ILE A 126 19.97 -5.88 9.44
N TRP A 127 21.07 -5.16 9.28
CA TRP A 127 22.15 -5.53 8.35
C TRP A 127 22.81 -6.86 8.72
N ALA A 128 23.09 -7.09 9.99
CA ALA A 128 23.66 -8.35 10.48
C ALA A 128 22.70 -9.53 10.22
N MET A 129 21.40 -9.34 10.45
CA MET A 129 20.38 -10.35 10.16
C MET A 129 20.30 -10.71 8.68
N LEU A 130 20.36 -9.71 7.79
CA LEU A 130 20.32 -9.93 6.33
C LEU A 130 21.56 -10.69 5.87
N ARG A 131 22.74 -10.28 6.33
CA ARG A 131 24.00 -10.91 5.91
C ARG A 131 24.16 -12.32 6.49
N ALA A 132 23.73 -12.55 7.71
CA ALA A 132 23.81 -13.89 8.34
C ALA A 132 22.97 -14.94 7.61
N ARG A 133 21.86 -14.51 6.98
CA ARG A 133 20.98 -15.44 6.23
C ARG A 133 21.54 -15.84 4.88
N GLY A 134 22.22 -14.94 4.17
CA GLY A 134 22.70 -15.16 2.80
C GLY A 134 21.54 -15.47 1.84
N PHE A 135 21.45 -14.78 0.72
CA PHE A 135 20.39 -14.97 -0.27
C PHE A 135 20.98 -15.24 -1.64
N GLU A 136 20.30 -16.06 -2.43
CA GLU A 136 20.63 -16.28 -3.84
C GLU A 136 20.11 -15.14 -4.70
N THR A 137 18.93 -14.64 -4.39
CA THR A 137 18.26 -13.58 -5.16
C THR A 137 17.43 -12.70 -4.24
N VAL A 138 17.31 -11.43 -4.62
CA VAL A 138 16.43 -10.45 -3.99
C VAL A 138 15.37 -9.99 -4.97
N ILE A 139 14.11 -9.96 -4.55
CA ILE A 139 12.98 -9.40 -5.29
C ILE A 139 12.51 -8.14 -4.58
N ALA A 140 12.46 -7.01 -5.29
CA ALA A 140 12.00 -5.72 -4.78
C ALA A 140 10.73 -5.24 -5.53
N PRO A 141 9.54 -5.69 -5.12
CA PRO A 141 8.27 -5.42 -5.81
C PRO A 141 7.70 -4.04 -5.49
N SER A 142 8.52 -3.00 -5.46
CA SER A 142 8.11 -1.63 -5.16
C SER A 142 8.34 -0.72 -6.36
N ARG A 143 7.28 -0.07 -6.83
CA ARG A 143 7.33 0.89 -7.93
C ARG A 143 7.98 2.22 -7.53
N THR A 144 7.62 2.71 -6.36
CA THR A 144 8.23 3.90 -5.77
C THR A 144 9.28 3.45 -4.78
N ARG A 145 10.54 3.38 -5.23
CA ARG A 145 11.63 2.89 -4.39
C ARG A 145 12.19 4.01 -3.51
N PRO A 146 11.97 3.97 -2.18
CA PRO A 146 12.70 4.83 -1.26
C PRO A 146 14.15 4.38 -1.15
N LEU A 147 15.06 5.30 -0.83
CA LEU A 147 16.49 5.00 -0.64
C LEU A 147 16.75 3.87 0.37
N LEU A 148 15.93 3.80 1.40
CA LEU A 148 15.95 2.74 2.39
C LEU A 148 15.78 1.34 1.76
N LEU A 149 14.91 1.20 0.75
CA LEU A 149 14.70 -0.07 0.08
C LEU A 149 15.94 -0.46 -0.73
N ASP A 150 16.50 0.46 -1.51
CA ASP A 150 17.70 0.22 -2.30
C ASP A 150 18.89 -0.16 -1.39
N ASP A 151 19.02 0.49 -0.24
CA ASP A 151 20.05 0.21 0.76
C ASP A 151 19.94 -1.23 1.28
N LEU A 152 18.74 -1.65 1.69
CA LEU A 152 18.51 -3.01 2.21
C LEU A 152 18.66 -4.09 1.12
N CYS A 153 18.26 -3.82 -0.11
CA CYS A 153 18.47 -4.74 -1.23
C CYS A 153 19.97 -4.98 -1.48
N ARG A 154 20.76 -3.92 -1.44
CA ARG A 154 22.22 -4.03 -1.62
C ARG A 154 22.91 -4.79 -0.50
N LEU A 155 22.47 -4.60 0.74
CA LEU A 155 23.03 -5.25 1.91
C LEU A 155 22.79 -6.77 1.92
N ALA A 156 21.77 -7.24 1.23
CA ALA A 156 21.55 -8.67 1.04
C ALA A 156 22.67 -9.34 0.18
N ALA A 157 23.48 -8.54 -0.52
CA ALA A 157 24.65 -8.97 -1.32
C ALA A 157 24.33 -10.07 -2.35
N ALA A 158 23.15 -10.02 -2.96
CA ALA A 158 22.66 -10.93 -3.99
C ALA A 158 22.15 -10.15 -5.21
N PRO A 159 22.02 -10.78 -6.38
CA PRO A 159 21.35 -10.17 -7.54
C PRO A 159 19.96 -9.68 -7.17
N VAL A 160 19.65 -8.44 -7.56
CA VAL A 160 18.35 -7.80 -7.24
C VAL A 160 17.51 -7.69 -8.50
N HIS A 161 16.28 -8.18 -8.44
CA HIS A 161 15.27 -7.99 -9.47
C HIS A 161 14.21 -7.03 -8.96
N GLY A 162 13.91 -6.00 -9.70
CA GLY A 162 12.98 -4.96 -9.24
C GLY A 162 12.18 -4.33 -10.37
N ILE A 163 11.54 -3.22 -10.03
CA ILE A 163 10.76 -2.40 -10.95
C ILE A 163 11.59 -1.16 -11.29
N ALA A 164 11.65 -0.77 -12.57
CA ALA A 164 12.26 0.48 -12.99
C ALA A 164 11.70 1.64 -12.15
N SER A 165 12.59 2.44 -11.58
CA SER A 165 12.18 3.44 -10.57
C SER A 165 11.28 4.52 -11.17
N ALA A 166 10.16 4.76 -10.51
CA ALA A 166 9.22 5.83 -10.81
C ALA A 166 8.98 6.72 -9.57
N ASN A 167 10.03 6.96 -8.81
CA ASN A 167 9.95 7.80 -7.61
C ASN A 167 9.94 9.28 -7.99
N ASN A 168 8.75 9.89 -7.95
CA ASN A 168 8.56 11.32 -8.26
C ASN A 168 8.98 12.26 -7.13
N TYR A 169 9.36 11.73 -5.96
CA TYR A 169 9.83 12.53 -4.82
C TYR A 169 11.32 12.84 -4.90
N VAL A 170 12.04 12.24 -5.84
CA VAL A 170 13.46 12.44 -6.07
C VAL A 170 13.71 13.00 -7.48
N HIS A 171 14.92 13.49 -7.71
CA HIS A 171 15.32 13.93 -9.07
C HIS A 171 15.43 12.72 -10.02
N PRO A 172 15.03 12.83 -11.30
CA PRO A 172 15.10 11.72 -12.26
C PRO A 172 16.48 11.07 -12.40
N ALA A 173 17.58 11.83 -12.22
CA ALA A 173 18.92 11.28 -12.21
C ALA A 173 19.13 10.26 -11.07
N TRP A 174 18.49 10.46 -9.92
CA TRP A 174 18.54 9.50 -8.82
C TRP A 174 17.85 8.19 -9.20
N ASN A 175 16.69 8.24 -9.87
CA ASN A 175 16.01 7.04 -10.34
C ASN A 175 16.92 6.19 -11.25
N ARG A 176 17.67 6.84 -12.17
CA ARG A 176 18.63 6.13 -13.02
C ARG A 176 19.77 5.49 -12.25
N LEU A 177 20.37 6.22 -11.29
CA LEU A 177 21.43 5.67 -10.43
C LEU A 177 20.92 4.52 -9.56
N SER A 178 19.70 4.63 -9.07
CA SER A 178 19.05 3.56 -8.31
C SER A 178 18.83 2.31 -9.20
N ASP A 179 18.40 2.50 -10.46
CA ASP A 179 18.19 1.40 -11.40
C ASP A 179 19.48 0.59 -11.69
N GLU A 180 20.65 1.24 -11.68
CA GLU A 180 21.95 0.58 -11.86
C GLU A 180 22.31 -0.42 -10.74
N LEU A 181 21.62 -0.40 -9.60
CA LEU A 181 21.80 -1.36 -8.50
C LEU A 181 21.11 -2.70 -8.78
N TYR A 182 20.25 -2.76 -9.78
CA TYR A 182 19.41 -3.91 -10.07
C TYR A 182 19.96 -4.73 -11.22
N GLN A 183 19.96 -6.05 -11.07
CA GLN A 183 20.36 -7.00 -12.10
C GLN A 183 19.33 -7.04 -13.24
N GLU A 184 18.06 -7.07 -12.90
CA GLU A 184 16.96 -7.07 -13.83
C GLU A 184 15.88 -6.09 -13.39
N LEU A 185 15.32 -5.36 -14.34
CA LEU A 185 14.26 -4.39 -14.12
C LEU A 185 13.03 -4.71 -14.96
N PHE A 186 11.91 -4.83 -14.30
CA PHE A 186 10.62 -4.81 -14.94
C PHE A 186 10.27 -3.38 -15.35
N VAL A 187 10.19 -3.13 -16.66
CA VAL A 187 9.76 -1.85 -17.22
C VAL A 187 8.28 -1.95 -17.57
N PRO A 188 7.40 -1.26 -16.84
CA PRO A 188 5.97 -1.31 -17.14
C PRO A 188 5.65 -0.55 -18.43
N GLY A 189 4.94 -1.20 -19.36
CA GLY A 189 4.51 -0.54 -20.61
C GLY A 189 3.41 0.52 -20.40
N ASP A 190 2.58 0.38 -19.36
CA ASP A 190 1.54 1.35 -18.99
C ASP A 190 1.71 1.79 -17.53
N ALA A 191 2.09 3.05 -17.38
CA ALA A 191 2.29 3.67 -16.07
C ALA A 191 0.97 3.95 -15.32
N ARG A 192 -0.19 3.85 -15.99
CA ARG A 192 -1.51 4.18 -15.44
C ARG A 192 -2.25 3.00 -14.84
N ALA A 193 -1.71 1.79 -14.92
CA ALA A 193 -2.36 0.62 -14.33
C ALA A 193 -2.59 0.81 -12.82
N HIS A 194 -3.76 0.41 -12.36
CA HIS A 194 -4.05 0.33 -10.94
C HIS A 194 -2.98 -0.50 -10.22
N GLU A 195 -2.55 -0.07 -9.04
CA GLU A 195 -1.39 -0.63 -8.32
C GLU A 195 -1.53 -2.15 -8.09
N PHE A 196 -2.74 -2.65 -7.86
CA PHE A 196 -3.00 -4.08 -7.75
C PHE A 196 -2.63 -4.85 -9.02
N HIS A 197 -3.05 -4.35 -10.20
CA HIS A 197 -2.68 -4.96 -11.47
C HIS A 197 -1.21 -4.80 -11.82
N PHE A 198 -0.64 -3.69 -11.40
CA PHE A 198 0.78 -3.45 -11.54
C PHE A 198 1.58 -4.49 -10.75
N ASN A 199 1.25 -4.70 -9.48
CA ASN A 199 1.86 -5.73 -8.63
C ASN A 199 1.71 -7.13 -9.24
N ARG A 200 0.53 -7.44 -9.80
CA ARG A 200 0.29 -8.71 -10.50
C ARG A 200 1.20 -8.90 -11.69
N ARG A 201 1.35 -7.88 -12.54
CA ARG A 201 2.21 -7.93 -13.73
C ARG A 201 3.67 -8.12 -13.35
N PHE A 202 4.12 -7.41 -12.31
CA PHE A 202 5.48 -7.59 -11.80
C PHE A 202 5.70 -9.01 -11.25
N ALA A 203 4.79 -9.52 -10.43
CA ALA A 203 4.89 -10.87 -9.88
C ALA A 203 4.86 -11.93 -10.99
N ALA A 204 4.01 -11.76 -12.00
CA ALA A 204 3.97 -12.65 -13.16
C ALA A 204 5.30 -12.67 -13.93
N TRP A 205 5.88 -11.50 -14.18
CA TRP A 205 7.19 -11.37 -14.81
C TRP A 205 8.29 -12.00 -13.96
N SER A 206 8.33 -11.69 -12.67
CA SER A 206 9.35 -12.21 -11.75
C SER A 206 9.28 -13.74 -11.59
N CYS A 207 8.07 -14.29 -11.62
CA CYS A 207 7.85 -15.74 -11.52
C CYS A 207 7.94 -16.47 -12.86
N GLY A 208 8.01 -15.77 -13.99
CA GLY A 208 8.00 -16.37 -15.33
C GLY A 208 6.68 -17.04 -15.70
N ILE A 209 5.53 -16.55 -15.21
CA ILE A 209 4.23 -17.19 -15.36
C ILE A 209 3.17 -16.21 -15.86
N ARG A 210 2.10 -16.74 -16.48
CA ARG A 210 0.90 -15.98 -16.80
C ARG A 210 -0.16 -16.25 -15.74
N PHE A 211 -0.79 -15.19 -15.24
CA PHE A 211 -1.82 -15.32 -14.22
C PHE A 211 -3.20 -14.92 -14.73
N GLY A 212 -4.21 -15.69 -14.31
CA GLY A 212 -5.62 -15.34 -14.44
C GLY A 212 -6.02 -14.15 -13.57
N GLY A 213 -7.27 -13.72 -13.67
CA GLY A 213 -7.81 -12.62 -12.89
C GLY A 213 -7.90 -12.98 -11.40
N ILE A 214 -7.14 -12.29 -10.57
CA ILE A 214 -7.35 -12.25 -9.12
C ILE A 214 -7.85 -10.86 -8.74
N ARG A 215 -8.54 -10.76 -7.61
CA ARG A 215 -8.94 -9.48 -7.00
C ARG A 215 -8.27 -9.33 -5.64
N PRO A 216 -8.16 -8.12 -5.09
CA PRO A 216 -7.74 -7.95 -3.71
C PRO A 216 -8.70 -8.71 -2.80
N LEU A 217 -8.16 -9.61 -1.98
CA LEU A 217 -8.94 -10.40 -1.03
C LEU A 217 -8.17 -10.52 0.28
N LEU A 218 -8.82 -10.22 1.39
CA LEU A 218 -8.30 -10.43 2.73
C LEU A 218 -9.26 -11.37 3.48
N GLU A 219 -8.82 -12.58 3.74
CA GLU A 219 -9.52 -13.55 4.56
C GLU A 219 -9.02 -13.44 5.99
N LEU A 220 -9.94 -13.14 6.92
CA LEU A 220 -9.62 -13.05 8.33
C LEU A 220 -9.80 -14.42 8.99
N PRO A 221 -8.87 -14.86 9.85
CA PRO A 221 -8.91 -16.23 10.40
C PRO A 221 -10.18 -16.56 11.18
N ASP A 222 -10.80 -15.56 11.82
CA ASP A 222 -11.98 -15.73 12.67
C ASP A 222 -13.27 -15.19 12.03
N ALA A 223 -13.23 -14.81 10.75
CA ALA A 223 -14.41 -14.35 10.07
C ALA A 223 -15.27 -15.53 9.65
N SER A 224 -16.09 -16.04 10.59
CA SER A 224 -17.36 -16.63 10.16
C SER A 224 -18.03 -15.61 9.24
N LEU A 225 -18.55 -16.05 8.10
CA LEU A 225 -19.23 -15.23 7.08
C LEU A 225 -20.48 -14.55 7.69
N THR A 226 -20.25 -13.60 8.60
CA THR A 226 -21.32 -12.84 9.21
C THR A 226 -21.85 -11.84 8.20
N ALA A 227 -23.16 -11.84 8.01
CA ALA A 227 -23.85 -10.83 7.21
C ALA A 227 -23.42 -9.42 7.65
N ALA A 228 -23.30 -8.52 6.69
CA ALA A 228 -22.99 -7.12 7.00
C ALA A 228 -24.05 -6.54 7.95
N GLY A 229 -23.59 -5.90 9.02
CA GLY A 229 -24.45 -5.15 9.92
C GLY A 229 -24.94 -3.83 9.27
N PRO A 230 -25.77 -3.05 9.97
CA PRO A 230 -26.30 -1.80 9.46
C PRO A 230 -25.32 -0.62 9.51
N ASP A 231 -24.19 -0.77 10.21
CA ASP A 231 -23.26 0.31 10.54
C ASP A 231 -22.35 0.68 9.38
N ILE A 232 -22.01 1.96 9.27
CA ILE A 232 -20.98 2.44 8.35
C ILE A 232 -19.74 2.89 9.11
N ILE A 233 -18.56 2.70 8.48
CA ILE A 233 -17.29 3.18 9.02
C ILE A 233 -16.76 4.32 8.17
N CYS A 234 -16.43 5.44 8.84
CA CYS A 234 -15.92 6.66 8.23
C CYS A 234 -14.43 6.84 8.59
N PHE A 235 -13.54 6.72 7.60
CA PHE A 235 -12.12 7.02 7.77
C PHE A 235 -11.87 8.49 7.41
N ILE A 236 -11.76 9.31 8.45
CA ILE A 236 -11.78 10.78 8.34
C ILE A 236 -10.41 11.40 8.05
N GLY A 237 -9.34 10.60 8.15
CA GLY A 237 -7.95 11.04 8.04
C GLY A 237 -7.32 10.85 6.66
N ALA A 238 -6.13 11.40 6.49
CA ALA A 238 -5.17 11.09 5.43
C ALA A 238 -3.79 11.63 5.82
N ASN A 239 -2.70 11.06 5.26
CA ASN A 239 -1.33 11.48 5.55
C ASN A 239 -1.06 12.95 5.15
N THR A 240 -1.69 13.43 4.07
CA THR A 240 -1.53 14.83 3.63
C THR A 240 -2.81 15.62 3.82
N ARG A 241 -2.68 16.88 4.25
CA ARG A 241 -3.82 17.77 4.48
C ARG A 241 -4.69 17.94 3.23
N SER A 242 -4.09 17.99 2.05
CA SER A 242 -4.81 18.16 0.77
C SER A 242 -5.74 16.99 0.42
N ARG A 243 -5.56 15.82 1.04
CA ARG A 243 -6.42 14.64 0.87
C ARG A 243 -7.48 14.50 1.97
N ARG A 244 -7.53 15.41 2.95
CA ARG A 244 -8.48 15.36 4.05
C ARG A 244 -9.73 16.14 3.70
N TRP A 245 -10.86 15.46 3.64
CA TRP A 245 -12.16 16.12 3.56
C TRP A 245 -12.42 16.87 4.88
N PRO A 246 -12.91 18.13 4.84
CA PRO A 246 -13.01 18.96 6.05
C PRO A 246 -13.94 18.38 7.11
N ALA A 247 -13.60 18.55 8.40
CA ALA A 247 -14.41 18.09 9.52
C ALA A 247 -15.86 18.64 9.45
N LYS A 248 -16.05 19.88 9.01
CA LYS A 248 -17.39 20.46 8.79
C LYS A 248 -18.22 19.63 7.80
N ARG A 249 -17.63 19.15 6.72
CA ARG A 249 -18.29 18.32 5.72
C ARG A 249 -18.63 16.92 6.26
N TRP A 250 -17.75 16.35 7.07
CA TRP A 250 -18.04 15.10 7.78
C TRP A 250 -19.23 15.25 8.73
N ILE A 251 -19.31 16.36 9.49
CA ILE A 251 -20.43 16.66 10.38
C ILE A 251 -21.73 16.81 9.61
N GLU A 252 -21.72 17.57 8.51
CA GLU A 252 -22.89 17.74 7.62
C GLU A 252 -23.38 16.37 7.09
N PHE A 253 -22.46 15.54 6.60
CA PHE A 253 -22.76 14.19 6.10
C PHE A 253 -23.36 13.30 7.19
N ILE A 254 -22.72 13.21 8.36
CA ILE A 254 -23.13 12.32 9.43
C ILE A 254 -24.53 12.69 9.93
N LYS A 255 -24.81 13.98 10.12
CA LYS A 255 -26.14 14.45 10.51
C LYS A 255 -27.20 14.07 9.48
N ALA A 256 -26.92 14.26 8.19
CA ALA A 256 -27.81 13.90 7.12
C ALA A 256 -27.98 12.37 6.97
N TYR A 257 -26.93 11.57 7.14
CA TYR A 257 -27.01 10.11 7.11
C TYR A 257 -27.89 9.59 8.25
N ARG A 258 -27.64 10.02 9.49
CA ARG A 258 -28.41 9.59 10.68
C ARG A 258 -29.86 10.01 10.68
N SER A 259 -30.25 11.04 9.91
CA SER A 259 -31.66 11.41 9.74
C SER A 259 -32.44 10.48 8.80
N ARG A 260 -31.74 9.62 8.06
CA ARG A 260 -32.31 8.70 7.06
C ARG A 260 -32.11 7.22 7.37
N HIS A 261 -31.14 6.90 8.23
CA HIS A 261 -30.69 5.52 8.46
C HIS A 261 -30.50 5.26 9.97
N ASP A 262 -30.91 4.08 10.43
CA ASP A 262 -30.82 3.66 11.83
C ASP A 262 -29.45 3.09 12.20
N GLY A 263 -28.59 2.78 11.21
CA GLY A 263 -27.23 2.28 11.43
C GLY A 263 -26.32 3.29 12.10
N ARG A 264 -25.39 2.81 12.94
CA ARG A 264 -24.39 3.67 13.57
C ARG A 264 -23.39 4.18 12.55
N VAL A 265 -22.85 5.37 12.83
CA VAL A 265 -21.69 5.89 12.13
C VAL A 265 -20.48 5.79 13.05
N ILE A 266 -19.46 5.07 12.61
CA ILE A 266 -18.24 4.79 13.38
C ILE A 266 -17.09 5.56 12.75
N LEU A 267 -16.44 6.43 13.52
CA LEU A 267 -15.28 7.22 13.10
C LEU A 267 -14.01 6.39 13.35
N ALA A 268 -13.14 6.28 12.34
CA ALA A 268 -11.88 5.59 12.41
C ALA A 268 -10.71 6.47 11.94
N GLY A 269 -9.52 6.20 12.47
CA GLY A 269 -8.26 6.86 12.17
C GLY A 269 -7.17 6.35 13.11
N GLY A 270 -5.89 6.57 12.81
CA GLY A 270 -4.78 6.06 13.62
C GLY A 270 -3.94 7.14 14.27
N SER A 271 -3.65 8.24 13.56
CA SER A 271 -2.76 9.30 14.04
C SER A 271 -3.41 10.17 15.11
N GLN A 272 -2.60 10.81 15.95
CA GLN A 272 -3.09 11.75 16.96
C GLN A 272 -3.95 12.87 16.33
N ALA A 273 -3.53 13.43 15.20
CA ALA A 273 -4.32 14.45 14.51
C ALA A 273 -5.69 13.93 14.03
N GLU A 274 -5.80 12.66 13.68
CA GLU A 274 -7.07 12.02 13.31
C GLU A 274 -7.94 11.80 14.55
N GLN A 275 -7.36 11.41 15.68
CA GLN A 275 -8.09 11.28 16.95
C GLN A 275 -8.70 12.61 17.39
N GLU A 276 -7.95 13.72 17.29
CA GLU A 276 -8.43 15.07 17.60
C GLU A 276 -9.62 15.49 16.70
N ILE A 277 -9.50 15.21 15.39
CA ILE A 277 -10.59 15.48 14.44
C ILE A 277 -11.81 14.59 14.73
N ALA A 278 -11.60 13.31 15.03
CA ALA A 278 -12.66 12.38 15.39
C ALA A 278 -13.41 12.81 16.65
N ALA A 279 -12.70 13.22 17.68
CA ALA A 279 -13.29 13.71 18.92
C ALA A 279 -14.19 14.95 18.69
N ARG A 280 -13.73 15.88 17.84
CA ARG A 280 -14.53 17.04 17.46
C ARG A 280 -15.80 16.64 16.69
N ILE A 281 -15.69 15.73 15.71
CA ILE A 281 -16.86 15.26 14.94
C ILE A 281 -17.83 14.50 15.86
N GLN A 282 -17.33 13.66 16.77
CA GLN A 282 -18.11 12.94 17.76
C GLN A 282 -18.92 13.90 18.65
N ALA A 283 -18.28 14.95 19.17
CA ALA A 283 -18.96 15.94 20.02
C ALA A 283 -20.14 16.63 19.32
N GLU A 284 -20.06 16.86 18.00
CA GLU A 284 -21.09 17.55 17.23
C GLU A 284 -22.17 16.63 16.64
N THR A 285 -21.89 15.31 16.55
CA THR A 285 -22.77 14.37 15.83
C THR A 285 -23.24 13.19 16.69
N GLY A 286 -22.56 12.90 17.81
CA GLY A 286 -22.79 11.70 18.62
C GLY A 286 -22.41 10.41 17.88
N ALA A 287 -21.54 10.46 16.86
CA ALA A 287 -21.02 9.27 16.20
C ALA A 287 -20.10 8.47 17.12
N ASP A 288 -20.03 7.15 16.93
CA ASP A 288 -19.10 6.30 17.66
C ASP A 288 -17.66 6.61 17.22
N ASN A 289 -16.71 6.62 18.15
CA ASN A 289 -15.33 6.96 17.85
C ASN A 289 -14.38 5.84 18.29
N ILE A 290 -13.69 5.23 17.32
CA ILE A 290 -12.67 4.20 17.56
C ILE A 290 -11.27 4.65 17.10
N ALA A 291 -11.09 5.92 16.77
CA ALA A 291 -9.82 6.42 16.30
C ALA A 291 -8.71 6.24 17.36
N GLY A 292 -7.62 5.56 16.99
CA GLY A 292 -6.49 5.27 17.85
C GLY A 292 -6.74 4.25 18.98
N THR A 293 -7.91 3.60 19.03
CA THR A 293 -8.26 2.69 20.13
C THR A 293 -8.24 1.22 19.78
N VAL A 294 -8.10 0.90 18.51
CA VAL A 294 -8.13 -0.49 18.01
C VAL A 294 -6.87 -0.83 17.21
N SER A 295 -6.45 -2.08 17.24
CA SER A 295 -5.37 -2.59 16.41
C SER A 295 -5.79 -2.68 14.94
N LEU A 296 -4.83 -2.86 14.04
CA LEU A 296 -5.12 -2.99 12.60
C LEU A 296 -5.98 -4.24 12.29
N LEU A 297 -5.75 -5.36 12.98
CA LEU A 297 -6.52 -6.58 12.81
C LEU A 297 -7.95 -6.42 13.34
N GLU A 298 -8.11 -5.80 14.50
CA GLU A 298 -9.43 -5.49 15.04
C GLU A 298 -10.19 -4.50 14.15
N LEU A 299 -9.50 -3.51 13.58
CA LEU A 299 -10.08 -2.62 12.58
C LEU A 299 -10.57 -3.39 11.36
N ALA A 300 -9.78 -4.34 10.86
CA ALA A 300 -10.17 -5.21 9.75
C ALA A 300 -11.42 -6.03 10.08
N ARG A 301 -11.52 -6.59 11.29
CA ARG A 301 -12.72 -7.30 11.77
C ARG A 301 -13.96 -6.40 11.80
N ARG A 302 -13.83 -5.16 12.23
CA ARG A 302 -14.95 -4.19 12.22
C ARG A 302 -15.34 -3.81 10.80
N VAL A 303 -14.36 -3.55 9.95
CA VAL A 303 -14.59 -3.25 8.53
C VAL A 303 -15.29 -4.42 7.84
N SER A 304 -14.93 -5.68 8.12
CA SER A 304 -15.56 -6.85 7.50
C SER A 304 -17.06 -6.99 7.82
N ARG A 305 -17.52 -6.40 8.91
CA ARG A 305 -18.93 -6.40 9.35
C ARG A 305 -19.68 -5.12 8.98
N ALA A 306 -19.01 -4.11 8.43
CA ALA A 306 -19.64 -2.86 8.07
C ALA A 306 -20.58 -3.01 6.86
N ARG A 307 -21.68 -2.26 6.86
CA ARG A 307 -22.56 -2.13 5.69
C ARG A 307 -21.83 -1.48 4.52
N ALA A 308 -21.07 -0.44 4.82
CA ALA A 308 -20.24 0.26 3.84
C ALA A 308 -19.12 1.03 4.55
N VAL A 309 -18.12 1.42 3.76
CA VAL A 309 -17.01 2.27 4.19
C VAL A 309 -17.00 3.55 3.39
N LEU A 310 -16.88 4.67 4.08
CA LEU A 310 -16.63 5.99 3.52
C LEU A 310 -15.23 6.44 3.93
N SER A 311 -14.36 6.75 2.99
CA SER A 311 -12.97 7.06 3.31
C SER A 311 -12.41 8.17 2.44
N ASN A 312 -11.53 8.99 3.01
CA ASN A 312 -10.55 9.69 2.20
C ASN A 312 -9.65 8.67 1.46
N ASP A 313 -8.93 9.13 0.47
CA ASP A 313 -7.93 8.31 -0.25
C ASP A 313 -6.76 7.90 0.68
N THR A 314 -6.92 6.75 1.36
CA THR A 314 -5.99 6.18 2.34
C THR A 314 -5.96 4.65 2.29
N MET A 315 -5.15 4.02 3.15
CA MET A 315 -5.08 2.57 3.28
C MET A 315 -6.43 1.91 3.56
N ALA A 316 -7.35 2.62 4.20
CA ALA A 316 -8.67 2.12 4.56
C ALA A 316 -9.50 1.72 3.33
N VAL A 317 -9.31 2.41 2.20
CA VAL A 317 -9.91 2.03 0.92
C VAL A 317 -9.47 0.62 0.52
N HIS A 318 -8.16 0.36 0.56
CA HIS A 318 -7.60 -0.94 0.16
C HIS A 318 -8.02 -2.05 1.13
N LEU A 319 -8.11 -1.73 2.42
CA LEU A 319 -8.60 -2.65 3.45
C LEU A 319 -10.06 -3.02 3.20
N SER A 320 -10.93 -2.05 2.99
CA SER A 320 -12.36 -2.30 2.79
C SER A 320 -12.66 -3.04 1.50
N VAL A 321 -11.94 -2.71 0.42
CA VAL A 321 -12.05 -3.41 -0.86
C VAL A 321 -11.58 -4.85 -0.75
N SER A 322 -10.47 -5.12 -0.07
CA SER A 322 -9.98 -6.48 0.12
C SER A 322 -10.90 -7.33 1.02
N LEU A 323 -11.69 -6.69 1.88
CA LEU A 323 -12.74 -7.33 2.69
C LEU A 323 -14.11 -7.36 1.98
N ASN A 324 -14.14 -7.03 0.69
CA ASN A 324 -15.34 -7.03 -0.14
C ASN A 324 -16.48 -6.16 0.40
N ARG A 325 -16.18 -4.99 0.97
CA ARG A 325 -17.19 -4.05 1.45
C ARG A 325 -17.48 -2.95 0.45
N PRO A 326 -18.73 -2.51 0.29
CA PRO A 326 -19.07 -1.30 -0.46
C PRO A 326 -18.25 -0.13 0.03
N THR A 327 -17.51 0.53 -0.86
CA THR A 327 -16.54 1.56 -0.48
C THR A 327 -16.70 2.81 -1.31
N LEU A 328 -16.98 3.93 -0.66
CA LEU A 328 -16.99 5.24 -1.29
C LEU A 328 -15.73 6.01 -0.91
N ILE A 329 -15.00 6.47 -1.92
CA ILE A 329 -13.76 7.20 -1.77
C ILE A 329 -13.99 8.68 -2.03
N ILE A 330 -13.56 9.54 -1.11
CA ILE A 330 -13.49 10.99 -1.31
C ILE A 330 -12.04 11.34 -1.65
N ALA A 331 -11.77 11.76 -2.88
CA ALA A 331 -10.42 11.96 -3.38
C ALA A 331 -10.23 13.33 -4.03
N ASN A 332 -9.01 13.88 -3.93
CA ASN A 332 -8.63 15.14 -4.57
C ASN A 332 -8.04 14.97 -5.99
N GLY A 333 -7.83 13.72 -6.43
CA GLY A 333 -7.30 13.36 -7.74
C GLY A 333 -5.80 13.03 -7.79
N VAL A 334 -5.04 13.24 -6.71
CA VAL A 334 -3.58 12.98 -6.72
C VAL A 334 -3.23 11.52 -7.04
N ASN A 335 -4.07 10.58 -6.66
CA ASN A 335 -3.88 9.14 -6.84
C ASN A 335 -4.80 8.53 -7.92
N TYR A 336 -5.31 9.37 -8.80
CA TYR A 336 -6.20 8.97 -9.89
C TYR A 336 -5.63 7.77 -10.66
N GLN A 337 -6.47 6.76 -10.93
CA GLN A 337 -6.18 5.48 -11.59
C GLN A 337 -5.19 4.55 -10.88
N ARG A 338 -4.35 5.03 -9.99
CA ARG A 338 -3.38 4.17 -9.29
C ARG A 338 -3.97 3.50 -8.04
N PHE A 339 -4.65 4.29 -7.22
CA PHE A 339 -5.15 3.84 -5.92
C PHE A 339 -6.65 4.06 -5.73
N THR A 340 -7.33 4.74 -6.65
CA THR A 340 -8.71 5.19 -6.44
C THR A 340 -9.73 4.61 -7.41
N ASP A 341 -9.39 4.42 -8.65
CA ASP A 341 -10.35 4.01 -9.70
C ASP A 341 -10.39 2.49 -9.86
N TYR A 342 -10.99 1.81 -8.90
CA TYR A 342 -11.10 0.36 -8.86
C TYR A 342 -11.96 -0.24 -9.98
N ASP A 343 -12.89 0.53 -10.53
CA ASP A 343 -13.67 0.16 -11.71
C ASP A 343 -12.79 -0.10 -12.93
N THR A 344 -11.73 0.67 -13.12
CA THR A 344 -10.73 0.44 -14.17
C THR A 344 -9.93 -0.86 -13.95
N ALA A 345 -9.94 -1.37 -12.72
CA ALA A 345 -9.37 -2.66 -12.35
C ALA A 345 -10.39 -3.80 -12.41
N GLY A 346 -11.63 -3.54 -12.84
CA GLY A 346 -12.70 -4.54 -12.88
C GLY A 346 -13.16 -4.98 -11.48
N ILE A 347 -12.99 -4.13 -10.46
CA ILE A 347 -13.37 -4.41 -9.07
C ILE A 347 -14.64 -3.61 -8.76
N GLU A 348 -15.73 -4.32 -8.60
CA GLU A 348 -17.05 -3.74 -8.33
C GLU A 348 -17.26 -3.38 -6.86
N GLY A 349 -18.30 -2.57 -6.60
CA GLY A 349 -18.69 -2.15 -5.26
C GLY A 349 -17.81 -1.04 -4.68
N VAL A 350 -17.05 -0.35 -5.53
CA VAL A 350 -16.21 0.80 -5.17
C VAL A 350 -16.58 1.98 -6.05
N ALA A 351 -16.69 3.15 -5.46
CA ALA A 351 -16.92 4.39 -6.19
C ALA A 351 -15.98 5.48 -5.66
N THR A 352 -15.57 6.38 -6.54
CA THR A 352 -14.76 7.54 -6.17
C THR A 352 -15.48 8.83 -6.52
N LEU A 353 -15.52 9.75 -5.57
CA LEU A 353 -15.95 11.12 -5.77
C LEU A 353 -14.76 12.05 -5.86
N TYR A 354 -14.71 12.79 -6.94
CA TYR A 354 -13.74 13.85 -7.19
C TYR A 354 -14.40 15.23 -7.18
N PRO A 355 -13.65 16.30 -6.92
CA PRO A 355 -14.11 17.67 -7.17
C PRO A 355 -14.58 17.84 -8.62
N ARG A 356 -15.71 18.52 -8.83
CA ARG A 356 -16.26 18.77 -10.19
C ARG A 356 -15.27 19.45 -11.14
N VAL A 357 -14.35 20.25 -10.59
CA VAL A 357 -13.26 20.86 -11.35
C VAL A 357 -12.30 19.80 -11.90
N PHE A 358 -11.96 18.79 -11.07
CA PHE A 358 -11.12 17.65 -11.48
C PHE A 358 -11.78 16.88 -12.63
N ASP A 359 -13.07 16.54 -12.51
CA ASP A 359 -13.80 15.80 -13.55
C ASP A 359 -13.91 16.57 -14.87
N ARG A 360 -14.12 17.89 -14.80
CA ARG A 360 -14.11 18.74 -16.00
C ARG A 360 -12.72 18.77 -16.65
N LYS A 361 -11.66 18.89 -15.86
CA LYS A 361 -10.28 18.92 -16.34
C LYS A 361 -9.92 17.58 -16.99
N ARG A 362 -10.27 16.46 -16.36
CA ARG A 362 -10.05 15.12 -16.88
C ARG A 362 -10.70 14.90 -18.27
N ARG A 363 -11.95 15.35 -18.42
CA ARG A 363 -12.66 15.24 -19.70
C ARG A 363 -12.10 16.14 -20.80
N ARG A 364 -11.62 17.34 -20.45
CA ARG A 364 -11.10 18.31 -21.43
C ARG A 364 -9.64 18.09 -21.80
N ARG A 365 -8.85 17.60 -20.91
CA ARG A 365 -7.40 17.42 -21.04
C ARG A 365 -6.94 16.07 -20.52
N PRO A 366 -7.38 14.92 -21.14
CA PRO A 366 -6.99 13.59 -20.71
C PRO A 366 -5.47 13.39 -20.81
N ASP A 367 -4.79 14.11 -21.68
CA ASP A 367 -3.33 14.12 -21.85
C ASP A 367 -2.57 14.48 -20.57
N LEU A 368 -3.14 15.31 -19.69
CA LEU A 368 -2.51 15.70 -18.42
C LEU A 368 -2.54 14.59 -17.35
N PHE A 369 -3.31 13.53 -17.57
CA PHE A 369 -3.55 12.47 -16.61
C PHE A 369 -2.71 11.21 -16.85
N HIS A 370 -1.70 11.30 -17.71
CA HIS A 370 -0.80 10.17 -18.02
C HIS A 370 0.24 9.89 -16.93
N HIS A 371 0.49 10.84 -16.04
CA HIS A 371 1.49 10.72 -15.00
C HIS A 371 0.94 11.17 -13.65
N TYR A 372 1.47 10.57 -12.59
CA TYR A 372 1.31 11.03 -11.23
C TYR A 372 1.88 12.42 -11.07
N THR A 373 1.06 13.41 -10.75
CA THR A 373 1.55 14.76 -10.48
C THR A 373 0.63 15.47 -9.49
N ASP A 374 1.22 16.21 -8.55
CA ASP A 374 0.48 17.10 -7.67
C ASP A 374 -0.32 18.19 -8.43
N ALA A 375 0.04 18.45 -9.69
CA ALA A 375 -0.68 19.39 -10.56
C ALA A 375 -2.12 18.94 -10.87
N LEU A 376 -2.45 17.67 -10.62
CA LEU A 376 -3.80 17.13 -10.79
C LEU A 376 -4.68 17.33 -9.56
N THR A 377 -4.12 17.73 -8.42
CA THR A 377 -4.90 17.93 -7.19
C THR A 377 -5.94 19.04 -7.39
N SER A 378 -7.11 18.80 -6.84
CA SER A 378 -8.19 19.77 -6.76
C SER A 378 -8.69 19.90 -5.33
N ASP A 379 -9.34 21.01 -5.00
CA ASP A 379 -9.83 21.26 -3.64
C ASP A 379 -10.92 20.25 -3.25
N ILE A 380 -10.57 19.32 -2.39
CA ILE A 380 -11.44 18.27 -1.86
C ILE A 380 -12.63 18.85 -1.05
N ALA A 381 -12.49 20.05 -0.49
CA ALA A 381 -13.55 20.71 0.28
C ALA A 381 -14.76 21.10 -0.58
N SER A 382 -14.57 21.18 -1.91
CA SER A 382 -15.64 21.46 -2.86
C SER A 382 -16.61 20.29 -3.08
N ILE A 383 -16.28 19.07 -2.58
CA ILE A 383 -17.20 17.94 -2.60
C ILE A 383 -18.24 18.15 -1.52
N GLY A 384 -19.53 18.20 -1.90
CA GLY A 384 -20.66 18.45 -1.00
C GLY A 384 -21.02 17.21 -0.19
N ALA A 385 -21.48 17.40 1.05
CA ALA A 385 -21.96 16.31 1.90
C ALA A 385 -23.20 15.60 1.30
N GLY A 386 -24.07 16.35 0.61
CA GLY A 386 -25.21 15.78 -0.13
C GLY A 386 -24.77 14.86 -1.28
N ASP A 387 -23.82 15.30 -2.11
CA ASP A 387 -23.28 14.47 -3.21
C ASP A 387 -22.68 13.15 -2.66
N VAL A 388 -22.02 13.22 -1.49
CA VAL A 388 -21.44 12.04 -0.81
C VAL A 388 -22.54 11.10 -0.32
N LEU A 389 -23.59 11.63 0.29
CA LEU A 389 -24.71 10.84 0.81
C LEU A 389 -25.45 10.11 -0.31
N GLU A 390 -25.84 10.82 -1.36
CA GLU A 390 -26.52 10.24 -2.52
C GLU A 390 -25.68 9.13 -3.19
N ARG A 391 -24.37 9.38 -3.32
CA ARG A 391 -23.49 8.39 -3.95
C ARG A 391 -23.29 7.15 -3.08
N LEU A 392 -23.21 7.32 -1.74
CA LEU A 392 -23.11 6.19 -0.81
C LEU A 392 -24.40 5.36 -0.81
N GLU A 393 -25.56 6.01 -0.77
CA GLU A 393 -26.86 5.34 -0.85
C GLU A 393 -27.02 4.54 -2.15
N ALA A 394 -26.65 5.12 -3.28
CA ALA A 394 -26.65 4.43 -4.59
C ALA A 394 -25.71 3.23 -4.60
N LEU A 395 -24.54 3.35 -4.00
CA LEU A 395 -23.55 2.27 -3.92
C LEU A 395 -24.05 1.10 -3.07
N ILE A 396 -24.68 1.39 -1.94
CA ILE A 396 -25.27 0.39 -1.03
C ILE A 396 -26.47 -0.31 -1.70
N GLY A 397 -27.33 0.45 -2.40
CA GLY A 397 -28.53 -0.08 -3.06
C GLY A 397 -28.25 -0.90 -4.31
N ALA A 398 -27.11 -0.69 -4.98
CA ALA A 398 -26.72 -1.40 -6.18
C ALA A 398 -26.24 -2.85 -5.94
N ARG A 399 -25.91 -3.23 -4.68
CA ARG A 399 -25.57 -4.61 -4.34
C ARG A 399 -26.79 -5.33 -3.75
N PRO A 400 -27.35 -6.35 -4.42
CA PRO A 400 -28.20 -7.32 -3.74
C PRO A 400 -27.40 -7.95 -2.58
N HIS A 401 -28.07 -8.30 -1.50
CA HIS A 401 -27.52 -9.09 -0.41
C HIS A 401 -27.18 -10.49 -0.93
N GLU A 402 -26.08 -10.65 -1.65
CA GLU A 402 -25.59 -11.98 -2.01
C GLU A 402 -24.91 -12.60 -0.79
N ALA A 403 -25.51 -13.68 -0.32
CA ALA A 403 -24.81 -14.67 0.50
C ALA A 403 -23.55 -15.16 -0.27
N PRO A 404 -22.44 -15.46 0.43
CA PRO A 404 -21.23 -15.95 -0.24
C PRO A 404 -21.56 -17.20 -1.05
N ALA A 405 -21.22 -17.16 -2.33
CA ALA A 405 -21.31 -18.33 -3.19
C ALA A 405 -20.43 -19.44 -2.61
N GLU A 406 -21.06 -20.54 -2.23
CA GLU A 406 -20.40 -21.78 -1.91
C GLU A 406 -19.38 -22.09 -3.01
N ALA A 407 -18.16 -22.43 -2.60
CA ALA A 407 -17.14 -22.92 -3.51
C ALA A 407 -17.72 -24.13 -4.26
N ARG A 408 -18.05 -23.94 -5.53
CA ARG A 408 -18.45 -25.04 -6.41
C ARG A 408 -17.24 -25.95 -6.52
N GLY A 409 -17.39 -27.14 -5.90
CA GLY A 409 -16.41 -28.20 -5.96
C GLY A 409 -16.04 -28.50 -7.41
N ALA A 410 -14.77 -28.71 -7.63
CA ALA A 410 -14.24 -29.31 -8.83
C ALA A 410 -14.81 -30.72 -8.95
N ASP A 411 -15.80 -30.91 -9.80
CA ASP A 411 -16.20 -32.24 -10.27
C ASP A 411 -15.06 -32.82 -11.11
N THR A 412 -14.29 -33.67 -10.46
CA THR A 412 -13.49 -34.67 -11.14
C THR A 412 -14.44 -35.79 -11.58
N GLN A 413 -14.87 -35.75 -12.80
CA GLN A 413 -15.37 -36.98 -13.45
C GLN A 413 -14.31 -37.44 -14.44
N GLY A 414 -13.66 -38.50 -14.05
CA GLY A 414 -13.01 -39.43 -14.94
C GLY A 414 -14.05 -40.11 -15.81
N GLY A 415 -13.73 -40.31 -17.06
CA GLY A 415 -14.47 -41.11 -18.05
C GLY A 415 -13.48 -41.76 -18.94
N GLY A 416 -13.19 -43.02 -18.68
CA GLY A 416 -12.43 -43.87 -19.57
C GLY A 416 -13.23 -44.23 -20.81
N SER A 417 -12.54 -44.36 -21.84
CA SER A 417 -12.52 -45.43 -22.85
C SER A 417 -11.61 -45.03 -24.00
#